data_56b2c9fea2e9cccda425895d5b07e985
#
_entry.id   56b2c9fea2e9cccda425895d5b07e985
#
_cell.length_a   1.000
_cell.length_b   1.000
_cell.length_c   1.000
_cell.angle_alpha   90.00
_cell.angle_beta   90.00
_cell.angle_gamma   90.00
#
_symmetry.space_group_name_H-M   'P 1'
#
loop_
_entity.id
_entity.type
_entity.pdbx_description
1 polymer ?
#
loop_
_entity_poly.entity_id
_entity_poly.type
_entity_poly.pdbx_seq_one_letter_code
_entity_poly.pdbx_strand_id
1 'polypeptide(L)'
;MQEISPTFFQIISTDYLAQNYFVMIFAGWVIYFIDALFEGNFTFFLLIFAAICTPIGLMAFFWRYRLIVSTFENGIEIPGQVTEIHTLSTGKKRKDFIIHYQYHLNGQLFQYRNRVKQKSFAKALREGQQVILLAHEKTPHIAFIKEMYLEAL
;
A
#
# COMPACT_ATOMS: atom_id res chain seq x y z
N MET A 1 -20.34 -14.96 -9.04
CA MET A 1 -18.88 -14.81 -8.82
C MET A 1 -18.72 -14.20 -7.44
N GLN A 2 -18.05 -14.87 -6.51
CA GLN A 2 -17.71 -14.22 -5.24
C GLN A 2 -16.66 -13.16 -5.56
N GLU A 3 -17.01 -11.90 -5.37
CA GLU A 3 -16.06 -10.78 -5.39
C GLU A 3 -15.12 -10.98 -4.22
N ILE A 4 -13.90 -11.41 -4.52
CA ILE A 4 -12.88 -11.63 -3.49
C ILE A 4 -12.19 -10.28 -3.28
N SER A 5 -12.68 -9.49 -2.32
CA SER A 5 -11.97 -8.31 -1.87
C SER A 5 -10.84 -8.69 -0.91
N PRO A 6 -9.70 -7.97 -0.93
CA PRO A 6 -8.58 -8.28 -0.05
C PRO A 6 -8.94 -7.99 1.41
N THR A 7 -8.50 -8.87 2.29
CA THR A 7 -8.68 -8.71 3.73
C THR A 7 -7.81 -7.55 4.27
N PHE A 8 -8.17 -7.05 5.44
CA PHE A 8 -7.41 -6.02 6.15
C PHE A 8 -5.91 -6.37 6.26
N PHE A 9 -5.58 -7.61 6.64
CA PHE A 9 -4.20 -8.05 6.77
C PHE A 9 -3.48 -8.15 5.42
N GLN A 10 -4.16 -8.55 4.36
CA GLN A 10 -3.59 -8.57 3.03
C GLN A 10 -3.24 -7.16 2.55
N ILE A 11 -4.10 -6.18 2.81
CA ILE A 11 -3.83 -4.78 2.45
C ILE A 11 -2.60 -4.26 3.20
N ILE A 12 -2.55 -4.38 4.53
CA ILE A 12 -1.41 -3.90 5.33
C ILE A 12 -0.11 -4.62 4.96
N SER A 13 -0.17 -5.93 4.69
CA SER A 13 1.03 -6.69 4.34
C SER A 13 1.55 -6.43 2.93
N THR A 14 0.70 -5.94 2.02
CA THR A 14 1.02 -5.74 0.60
C THR A 14 1.30 -4.27 0.29
N ASP A 15 0.38 -3.38 0.68
CA ASP A 15 0.45 -1.97 0.33
C ASP A 15 1.36 -1.20 1.29
N TYR A 16 2.44 -0.65 0.74
CA TYR A 16 3.43 0.11 1.51
C TYR A 16 2.84 1.37 2.17
N LEU A 17 1.95 2.08 1.46
CA LEU A 17 1.34 3.31 1.98
C LEU A 17 0.36 2.99 3.11
N ALA A 18 -0.51 1.99 2.92
CA ALA A 18 -1.44 1.57 3.96
C ALA A 18 -0.71 1.15 5.24
N GLN A 19 0.39 0.41 5.10
CA GLN A 19 1.21 0.05 6.26
C GLN A 19 1.83 1.25 6.95
N ASN A 20 2.44 2.19 6.20
CA ASN A 20 3.07 3.36 6.80
C ASN A 20 2.07 4.22 7.56
N TYR A 21 0.88 4.43 6.99
CA TYR A 21 -0.20 5.14 7.67
C TYR A 21 -0.66 4.42 8.93
N PHE A 22 -0.76 3.09 8.87
CA PHE A 22 -1.10 2.28 10.04
C PHE A 22 -0.03 2.37 11.14
N VAL A 23 1.24 2.28 10.79
CA VAL A 23 2.36 2.44 11.74
C VAL A 23 2.38 3.85 12.33
N MET A 24 2.10 4.89 11.53
CA MET A 24 2.07 6.28 11.99
C MET A 24 1.07 6.52 13.11
N ILE A 25 -0.04 5.79 13.16
CA ILE A 25 -1.04 5.86 14.25
C ILE A 25 -0.39 5.61 15.62
N PHE A 26 0.55 4.66 15.68
CA PHE A 26 1.16 4.21 16.92
C PHE A 26 2.56 4.79 17.15
N ALA A 27 3.26 5.22 16.11
CA ALA A 27 4.67 5.62 16.21
C ALA A 27 4.90 6.78 17.21
N GLY A 28 4.02 7.78 17.20
CA GLY A 28 4.09 8.90 18.14
C GLY A 28 3.97 8.44 19.60
N TRP A 29 3.06 7.53 19.88
CA TRP A 29 2.85 6.96 21.21
C TRP A 29 4.02 6.11 21.67
N VAL A 30 4.58 5.29 20.76
CA VAL A 30 5.78 4.48 21.08
C VAL A 30 6.94 5.38 21.46
N ILE A 31 7.20 6.46 20.71
CA ILE A 31 8.26 7.42 21.03
C ILE A 31 7.98 8.10 22.38
N TYR A 32 6.76 8.55 22.61
CA TYR A 32 6.35 9.19 23.86
C TYR A 32 6.56 8.27 25.07
N PHE A 33 6.16 7.01 24.99
CA PHE A 33 6.35 6.07 26.10
C PHE A 33 7.82 5.69 26.32
N ILE A 34 8.61 5.57 25.24
CA ILE A 34 10.04 5.33 25.35
C ILE A 34 10.72 6.50 26.09
N ASP A 35 10.45 7.74 25.71
CA ASP A 35 10.97 8.93 26.34
C ASP A 35 10.61 8.98 27.84
N ALA A 36 9.35 8.74 28.16
CA ALA A 36 8.88 8.70 29.55
C ALA A 36 9.57 7.63 30.40
N LEU A 37 9.93 6.48 29.82
CA LEU A 37 10.62 5.39 30.51
C LEU A 37 12.11 5.69 30.76
N PHE A 38 12.78 6.37 29.83
CA PHE A 38 14.22 6.62 29.91
C PHE A 38 14.54 7.91 30.66
N GLU A 39 13.78 8.98 30.47
CA GLU A 39 14.04 10.29 31.07
C GLU A 39 13.23 10.54 32.36
N GLY A 40 12.25 9.70 32.65
CA GLY A 40 11.39 9.83 33.83
C GLY A 40 10.45 11.04 33.79
N ASN A 41 10.46 11.81 32.71
CA ASN A 41 9.63 12.98 32.47
C ASN A 41 8.70 12.79 31.28
N PHE A 42 7.45 13.20 31.44
CA PHE A 42 6.50 13.19 30.32
C PHE A 42 6.66 14.48 29.51
N THR A 43 7.34 14.38 28.38
CA THR A 43 7.57 15.54 27.51
C THR A 43 6.27 15.96 26.82
N PHE A 44 5.73 17.11 27.22
CA PHE A 44 4.45 17.63 26.70
C PHE A 44 4.45 17.79 25.17
N PHE A 45 5.58 18.14 24.58
CA PHE A 45 5.74 18.24 23.14
C PHE A 45 5.50 16.89 22.43
N LEU A 46 6.04 15.78 22.95
CA LEU A 46 5.85 14.46 22.38
C LEU A 46 4.40 13.97 22.50
N LEU A 47 3.71 14.36 23.60
CA LEU A 47 2.28 14.09 23.74
C LEU A 47 1.46 14.80 22.65
N ILE A 48 1.72 16.09 22.41
CA ILE A 48 1.05 16.84 21.33
C ILE A 48 1.36 16.21 19.97
N PHE A 49 2.62 15.85 19.73
CA PHE A 49 3.02 15.19 18.48
C PHE A 49 2.25 13.87 18.26
N ALA A 50 2.17 13.01 19.29
CA ALA A 50 1.42 11.77 19.21
C ALA A 50 -0.08 12.04 18.97
N ALA A 51 -0.67 13.02 19.67
CA ALA A 51 -2.07 13.39 19.52
C ALA A 51 -2.41 13.92 18.11
N ILE A 52 -1.48 14.58 17.42
CA ILE A 52 -1.65 15.06 16.04
C ILE A 52 -1.43 13.91 15.03
N CYS A 53 -0.39 13.12 15.21
CA CYS A 53 -0.07 12.02 14.28
C CYS A 53 -1.16 10.97 14.22
N THR A 54 -1.82 10.67 15.34
CA THR A 54 -2.86 9.64 15.40
C THR A 54 -4.05 9.93 14.47
N PRO A 55 -4.76 11.07 14.54
CA PRO A 55 -5.88 11.35 13.66
C PRO A 55 -5.47 11.47 12.20
N ILE A 56 -4.30 12.04 11.90
CA ILE A 56 -3.78 12.12 10.53
C ILE A 56 -3.51 10.71 9.98
N GLY A 57 -2.84 9.87 10.75
CA GLY A 57 -2.57 8.47 10.38
C GLY A 57 -3.85 7.67 10.16
N LEU A 58 -4.84 7.81 11.04
CA LEU A 58 -6.15 7.18 10.91
C LEU A 58 -6.85 7.62 9.62
N MET A 59 -6.95 8.93 9.39
CA MET A 59 -7.63 9.48 8.21
C MET A 59 -6.96 9.01 6.91
N ALA A 60 -5.64 9.08 6.83
CA ALA A 60 -4.88 8.63 5.67
C ALA A 60 -5.00 7.11 5.45
N PHE A 61 -4.96 6.34 6.54
CA PHE A 61 -5.14 4.89 6.48
C PHE A 61 -6.53 4.51 5.97
N PHE A 62 -7.61 5.07 6.55
CA PHE A 62 -8.97 4.77 6.13
C PHE A 62 -9.24 5.21 4.68
N TRP A 63 -8.72 6.36 4.27
CA TRP A 63 -8.81 6.78 2.87
C TRP A 63 -8.15 5.77 1.93
N ARG A 64 -6.91 5.35 2.25
CA ARG A 64 -6.18 4.36 1.43
C ARG A 64 -6.86 3.00 1.43
N TYR A 65 -7.31 2.55 2.58
CA TYR A 65 -8.04 1.30 2.74
C TYR A 65 -9.33 1.27 1.89
N ARG A 66 -10.16 2.30 2.01
CA ARG A 66 -11.38 2.43 1.20
C ARG A 66 -11.10 2.47 -0.28
N LEU A 67 -10.04 3.18 -0.70
CA LEU A 67 -9.65 3.26 -2.11
C LEU A 67 -9.30 1.87 -2.66
N ILE A 68 -8.55 1.06 -1.92
CA ILE A 68 -8.20 -0.30 -2.33
C ILE A 68 -9.46 -1.17 -2.37
N VAL A 69 -10.22 -1.23 -1.29
CA VAL A 69 -11.43 -2.07 -1.20
C VAL A 69 -12.42 -1.70 -2.30
N SER A 70 -12.74 -0.42 -2.48
CA SER A 70 -13.67 0.03 -3.53
C SER A 70 -13.18 -0.30 -4.94
N THR A 71 -11.86 -0.31 -5.17
CA THR A 71 -11.31 -0.73 -6.46
C THR A 71 -11.46 -2.24 -6.68
N PHE A 72 -11.38 -3.04 -5.62
CA PHE A 72 -11.60 -4.49 -5.73
C PHE A 72 -13.08 -4.86 -5.86
N GLU A 73 -13.99 -4.08 -5.28
CA GLU A 73 -15.44 -4.31 -5.35
C GLU A 73 -16.07 -3.80 -6.66
N ASN A 74 -15.63 -2.61 -7.12
CA ASN A 74 -16.29 -1.89 -8.23
C ASN A 74 -15.33 -1.55 -9.38
N GLY A 75 -14.09 -2.03 -9.34
CA GLY A 75 -13.09 -1.74 -10.36
C GLY A 75 -13.29 -2.54 -11.64
N ILE A 76 -12.73 -2.03 -12.71
CA ILE A 76 -12.76 -2.65 -14.03
C ILE A 76 -11.50 -3.52 -14.18
N GLU A 77 -11.69 -4.80 -14.47
CA GLU A 77 -10.58 -5.69 -14.81
C GLU A 77 -10.05 -5.37 -16.21
N ILE A 78 -8.77 -5.08 -16.31
CA ILE A 78 -8.10 -4.74 -17.55
C ILE A 78 -6.74 -5.42 -17.65
N PRO A 79 -6.33 -5.87 -18.85
CA PRO A 79 -4.96 -6.33 -19.05
C PRO A 79 -4.00 -5.16 -19.00
N GLY A 80 -2.92 -5.33 -18.25
CA GLY A 80 -1.83 -4.37 -18.19
C GLY A 80 -0.49 -5.06 -18.45
N GLN A 81 0.53 -4.26 -18.64
CA GLN A 81 1.90 -4.75 -18.86
C GLN A 81 2.85 -4.09 -17.86
N VAL A 82 3.66 -4.89 -17.21
CA VAL A 82 4.75 -4.40 -16.35
C VAL A 82 5.81 -3.75 -17.23
N THR A 83 6.11 -2.50 -16.97
CA THR A 83 7.12 -1.74 -17.75
C THR A 83 8.48 -1.77 -17.08
N GLU A 84 8.52 -1.70 -15.74
CA GLU A 84 9.78 -1.59 -15.00
C GLU A 84 9.60 -2.10 -13.57
N ILE A 85 10.65 -2.72 -13.01
CA ILE A 85 10.66 -3.23 -11.64
C ILE A 85 11.91 -2.73 -10.93
N HIS A 86 11.75 -1.84 -9.96
CA HIS A 86 12.83 -1.41 -9.09
C HIS A 86 12.81 -2.15 -7.76
N THR A 87 13.96 -2.71 -7.38
CA THR A 87 14.13 -3.32 -6.06
C THR A 87 14.75 -2.30 -5.12
N LEU A 88 14.03 -1.98 -4.04
CA LEU A 88 14.54 -1.16 -2.95
C LEU A 88 15.03 -2.05 -1.82
N SER A 89 16.32 -2.00 -1.51
CA SER A 89 16.86 -2.70 -0.35
C SER A 89 16.68 -1.85 0.91
N THR A 90 15.76 -2.25 1.76
CA THR A 90 15.52 -1.59 3.05
C THR A 90 16.16 -2.42 4.16
N GLY A 91 17.50 -2.30 4.29
CA GLY A 91 18.31 -3.07 5.24
C GLY A 91 18.71 -4.47 4.76
N LYS A 92 19.41 -5.24 5.63
CA LYS A 92 20.07 -6.50 5.25
C LYS A 92 19.14 -7.64 4.78
N LYS A 93 17.83 -7.60 5.06
CA LYS A 93 16.90 -8.72 4.78
C LYS A 93 15.57 -8.33 4.13
N ARG A 94 15.24 -7.04 4.00
CA ARG A 94 13.94 -6.62 3.44
C ARG A 94 14.16 -5.95 2.09
N LYS A 95 13.43 -6.43 1.10
CA LYS A 95 13.37 -5.84 -0.23
C LYS A 95 11.93 -5.41 -0.49
N ASP A 96 11.73 -4.15 -0.84
CA ASP A 96 10.48 -3.67 -1.39
C ASP A 96 10.62 -3.60 -2.91
N PHE A 97 9.51 -3.71 -3.62
CA PHE A 97 9.47 -3.56 -5.06
C PHE A 97 8.64 -2.34 -5.42
N ILE A 98 9.16 -1.51 -6.30
CA ILE A 98 8.37 -0.51 -7.01
C ILE A 98 8.13 -1.09 -8.40
N ILE A 99 6.87 -1.31 -8.73
CA ILE A 99 6.46 -1.91 -9.98
C ILE A 99 5.73 -0.84 -10.77
N HIS A 100 6.27 -0.53 -11.94
CA HIS A 100 5.64 0.34 -12.92
C HIS A 100 4.90 -0.52 -13.92
N TYR A 101 3.70 -0.11 -14.30
CA TYR A 101 2.89 -0.79 -15.28
C TYR A 101 2.05 0.18 -16.08
N GLN A 102 1.68 -0.23 -17.27
CA GLN A 102 0.84 0.52 -18.20
C GLN A 102 -0.35 -0.30 -18.64
N TYR A 103 -1.41 0.38 -18.99
CA TYR A 103 -2.64 -0.22 -19.47
C TYR A 103 -3.44 0.75 -20.33
N HIS A 104 -4.29 0.22 -21.19
CA HIS A 104 -5.20 1.02 -22.01
C HIS A 104 -6.61 0.91 -21.45
N LEU A 105 -7.25 2.03 -21.26
CA LEU A 105 -8.66 2.13 -20.88
C LEU A 105 -9.34 3.21 -21.74
N ASN A 106 -10.42 2.84 -22.41
CA ASN A 106 -11.17 3.74 -23.32
C ASN A 106 -10.29 4.44 -24.37
N GLY A 107 -9.29 3.72 -24.92
CA GLY A 107 -8.37 4.24 -25.93
C GLY A 107 -7.27 5.16 -25.38
N GLN A 108 -7.21 5.42 -24.09
CA GLN A 108 -6.14 6.19 -23.45
C GLN A 108 -5.14 5.26 -22.77
N LEU A 109 -3.86 5.63 -22.86
CA LEU A 109 -2.77 4.94 -22.15
C LEU A 109 -2.61 5.56 -20.77
N PHE A 110 -2.71 4.72 -19.76
CA PHE A 110 -2.43 5.08 -18.36
C PHE A 110 -1.16 4.39 -17.88
N GLN A 111 -0.42 5.10 -17.05
CA GLN A 111 0.74 4.55 -16.35
C GLN A 111 0.56 4.73 -14.85
N TYR A 112 0.86 3.71 -14.10
CA TYR A 112 0.80 3.74 -12.65
C TYR A 112 1.98 3.00 -12.03
N ARG A 113 2.28 3.33 -10.78
CA ARG A 113 3.29 2.62 -10.01
C ARG A 113 2.74 2.23 -8.65
N ASN A 114 3.10 1.04 -8.22
CA ASN A 114 2.77 0.59 -6.87
C ASN A 114 4.04 0.15 -6.13
N ARG A 115 4.17 0.57 -4.88
CA ARG A 115 5.22 0.06 -4.01
C ARG A 115 4.63 -1.02 -3.14
N VAL A 116 5.17 -2.21 -3.29
CA VAL A 116 4.73 -3.41 -2.59
C VAL A 116 5.88 -4.05 -1.85
N LYS A 117 5.54 -4.75 -0.78
CA LYS A 117 6.50 -5.53 -0.04
C LYS A 117 6.90 -6.80 -0.77
N GLN A 118 8.00 -7.40 -0.33
CA GLN A 118 8.49 -8.66 -0.84
C GLN A 118 7.46 -9.78 -0.59
N LYS A 119 6.69 -10.12 -1.64
CA LYS A 119 5.85 -11.32 -1.74
C LYS A 119 6.36 -12.24 -2.83
N SER A 120 5.91 -13.49 -2.81
CA SER A 120 6.31 -14.50 -3.81
C SER A 120 5.98 -14.05 -5.21
N PHE A 121 4.77 -13.55 -5.42
CA PHE A 121 4.31 -13.03 -6.71
C PHE A 121 5.19 -11.86 -7.21
N ALA A 122 5.48 -10.88 -6.34
CA ALA A 122 6.32 -9.74 -6.71
C ALA A 122 7.74 -10.12 -7.15
N LYS A 123 8.28 -11.22 -6.59
CA LYS A 123 9.59 -11.78 -6.99
C LYS A 123 9.54 -12.49 -8.34
N ALA A 124 8.39 -13.07 -8.69
CA ALA A 124 8.20 -13.82 -9.93
C ALA A 124 7.93 -12.92 -11.12
N LEU A 125 7.51 -11.66 -10.91
CA LEU A 125 7.23 -10.72 -11.97
C LEU A 125 8.48 -10.40 -12.82
N ARG A 126 8.22 -10.19 -14.11
CA ARG A 126 9.23 -9.78 -15.09
C ARG A 126 8.77 -8.54 -15.83
N GLU A 127 9.72 -7.73 -16.26
CA GLU A 127 9.46 -6.64 -17.21
C GLU A 127 8.89 -7.20 -18.51
N GLY A 128 7.91 -6.52 -19.09
CA GLY A 128 7.17 -6.97 -20.25
C GLY A 128 6.05 -7.98 -19.96
N GLN A 129 5.95 -8.51 -18.73
CA GLN A 129 4.92 -9.48 -18.37
C GLN A 129 3.53 -8.85 -18.36
N GLN A 130 2.55 -9.57 -18.88
CA GLN A 130 1.14 -9.21 -18.76
C GLN A 130 0.62 -9.58 -17.37
N VAL A 131 -0.19 -8.68 -16.80
CA VAL A 131 -0.83 -8.85 -15.50
C VAL A 131 -2.27 -8.36 -15.56
N ILE A 132 -3.12 -8.87 -14.69
CA ILE A 132 -4.50 -8.38 -14.54
C ILE A 132 -4.50 -7.23 -13.56
N LEU A 133 -5.01 -6.08 -14.00
CA LEU A 133 -5.16 -4.89 -13.19
C LEU A 133 -6.62 -4.67 -12.87
N LEU A 134 -6.87 -4.12 -11.69
CA LEU A 134 -8.14 -3.54 -11.30
C LEU A 134 -7.99 -2.02 -11.31
N ALA A 135 -8.60 -1.35 -12.29
CA ALA A 135 -8.63 0.11 -12.36
C ALA A 135 -9.85 0.64 -11.59
N HIS A 136 -9.62 1.69 -10.81
CA HIS A 136 -10.70 2.32 -10.06
C HIS A 136 -11.67 3.03 -11.02
N GLU A 137 -12.97 2.75 -10.89
CA GLU A 137 -14.01 3.24 -11.82
C GLU A 137 -13.99 4.77 -12.00
N LYS A 138 -13.93 5.52 -10.89
CA LYS A 138 -14.00 7.00 -10.91
C LYS A 138 -12.65 7.69 -11.14
N THR A 139 -11.56 6.98 -10.90
CA THR A 139 -10.20 7.51 -11.01
C THR A 139 -9.33 6.50 -11.78
N PRO A 140 -9.51 6.40 -13.10
CA PRO A 140 -8.89 5.33 -13.90
C PRO A 140 -7.36 5.39 -13.94
N HIS A 141 -6.72 6.46 -13.48
CA HIS A 141 -5.28 6.53 -13.31
C HIS A 141 -4.78 5.77 -12.07
N ILE A 142 -5.68 5.25 -11.21
CA ILE A 142 -5.34 4.41 -10.08
C ILE A 142 -5.74 2.97 -10.43
N ALA A 143 -4.76 2.09 -10.43
CA ALA A 143 -4.99 0.66 -10.66
C ALA A 143 -4.10 -0.17 -9.74
N PHE A 144 -4.53 -1.40 -9.46
CA PHE A 144 -3.78 -2.34 -8.62
C PHE A 144 -3.63 -3.67 -9.34
N ILE A 145 -2.49 -4.33 -9.19
CA ILE A 145 -2.29 -5.69 -9.70
C ILE A 145 -3.10 -6.64 -8.81
N LYS A 146 -4.11 -7.30 -9.39
CA LYS A 146 -5.11 -8.11 -8.68
C LYS A 146 -4.46 -9.21 -7.83
N GLU A 147 -3.56 -9.96 -8.44
CA GLU A 147 -2.93 -11.13 -7.80
C GLU A 147 -2.09 -10.76 -6.58
N MET A 148 -1.50 -9.56 -6.56
CA MET A 148 -0.67 -9.11 -5.44
C MET A 148 -1.42 -8.99 -4.12
N TYR A 149 -2.67 -8.56 -4.20
CA TYR A 149 -3.51 -8.34 -3.01
C TYR A 149 -4.27 -9.59 -2.60
N LEU A 150 -4.52 -10.51 -3.54
CA LEU A 150 -5.27 -11.75 -3.30
C LEU A 150 -4.36 -12.95 -2.98
N GLU A 151 -3.04 -12.82 -3.16
CA GLU A 151 -2.09 -13.87 -2.77
C GLU A 151 -2.21 -14.13 -1.27
N ALA A 152 -2.48 -15.37 -0.90
CA ALA A 152 -2.52 -15.79 0.50
C ALA A 152 -1.17 -15.54 1.18
N LEU A 153 -1.21 -15.09 2.43
CA LEU A 153 -0.04 -14.89 3.28
C LEU A 153 0.64 -16.23 3.58
#